data_306e7b7abd27e92fff57d62d9ea26c82
#
_entry.id   306e7b7abd27e92fff57d62d9ea26c82
#
_cell.length_a   1.000
_cell.length_b   1.000
_cell.length_c   1.000
_cell.angle_alpha   90.00
_cell.angle_beta   90.00
_cell.angle_gamma   90.00
#
_symmetry.space_group_name_H-M   'P 1'
#
loop_
_entity.id
_entity.type
_entity.pdbx_description
1 polymer ?
#
loop_
_entity_poly.entity_id
_entity_poly.type
_entity_poly.pdbx_seq_one_letter_code
_entity_poly.pdbx_strand_id
1 'polypeptide(L)'
;MRAPVPGTPPMRRRTPLVSLIVPVYGVAPYLPRFLSSLDAQDHPHDRLQVVLVLDGACDDSPRVCRSWARRTDLDVEVVETDNGGQGRARNLGMGRAQGQWIGFPDPDDWLAPDFLTRLLAARRRGDVLLAGRTLIHQGGAEISHPLDFRFQLGTARADAAQQPQAIQLSVHECLIRADRALAARFPEDREAPTFEDALYLGRIRSRWGRIVYVPEAVYHYDKRVSGDSAVQTAWSRPGRYVAQMRTRYHALLDAAGGAPWAQQTILYDLGWYFGVVDAGRMPPEPPGLGQEHAAEMRGLAQRLDSEQILRSPWGNLGARDRARLLLWKGRPEVAVVHDGEVTELCTAEPTGRQAEPLRYAGTDVGWVLTGVEAVQCYSGTDVPRIPLWPRRPRLAEPGPARTVRLRRLLRRRR
;
A
#
# COMPACT_ATOMS: atom_id res chain seq x y z
N MET A 1 -27.84 -36.23 -25.78
CA MET A 1 -27.27 -35.23 -26.73
C MET A 1 -28.43 -34.51 -27.40
N ARG A 2 -28.72 -33.27 -27.04
CA ARG A 2 -29.67 -32.43 -27.79
C ARG A 2 -28.86 -31.69 -28.85
N ALA A 3 -29.26 -31.80 -30.10
CA ALA A 3 -28.69 -31.08 -31.24
C ALA A 3 -28.81 -29.54 -31.05
N PRO A 4 -27.86 -28.73 -31.49
CA PRO A 4 -27.99 -27.30 -31.41
C PRO A 4 -29.10 -26.81 -32.32
N VAL A 5 -29.92 -25.88 -31.80
CA VAL A 5 -30.99 -25.22 -32.56
C VAL A 5 -30.34 -24.31 -33.60
N PRO A 6 -30.60 -24.48 -34.91
CA PRO A 6 -30.05 -23.63 -35.94
C PRO A 6 -30.73 -22.26 -35.91
N GLY A 7 -29.99 -21.17 -35.76
CA GLY A 7 -30.51 -19.83 -36.05
C GLY A 7 -30.35 -18.73 -35.01
N THR A 8 -29.69 -18.98 -33.87
CA THR A 8 -29.35 -17.86 -32.98
C THR A 8 -28.06 -17.21 -33.50
N PRO A 9 -28.09 -15.93 -33.97
CA PRO A 9 -26.85 -15.25 -34.34
C PRO A 9 -25.94 -15.20 -33.10
N PRO A 10 -24.61 -15.34 -33.26
CA PRO A 10 -23.70 -15.23 -32.14
C PRO A 10 -23.96 -13.88 -31.47
N MET A 11 -24.32 -13.89 -30.19
CA MET A 11 -24.49 -12.68 -29.40
C MET A 11 -23.21 -11.88 -29.58
N ARG A 12 -23.30 -10.69 -30.20
CA ARG A 12 -22.18 -9.75 -30.25
C ARG A 12 -21.77 -9.51 -28.80
N ARG A 13 -20.61 -10.03 -28.39
CA ARG A 13 -20.04 -9.72 -27.08
C ARG A 13 -19.99 -8.22 -26.95
N ARG A 14 -20.61 -7.68 -25.92
CA ARG A 14 -20.52 -6.27 -25.60
C ARG A 14 -19.09 -5.96 -25.20
N THR A 15 -18.57 -4.78 -25.54
CA THR A 15 -17.26 -4.33 -25.04
C THR A 15 -17.24 -4.41 -23.52
N PRO A 16 -16.28 -5.08 -22.90
CA PRO A 16 -16.19 -5.19 -21.44
C PRO A 16 -16.19 -3.81 -20.79
N LEU A 17 -16.81 -3.70 -19.63
CA LEU A 17 -16.69 -2.50 -18.80
C LEU A 17 -15.45 -2.60 -17.90
N VAL A 18 -15.14 -3.82 -17.43
CA VAL A 18 -13.99 -4.10 -16.57
C VAL A 18 -13.13 -5.20 -17.18
N SER A 19 -11.82 -5.04 -17.12
CA SER A 19 -10.82 -6.11 -17.30
C SER A 19 -10.08 -6.33 -15.99
N LEU A 20 -10.09 -7.55 -15.47
CA LEU A 20 -9.28 -7.96 -14.33
C LEU A 20 -8.03 -8.67 -14.83
N ILE A 21 -6.85 -8.16 -14.44
CA ILE A 21 -5.55 -8.71 -14.81
C ILE A 21 -5.00 -9.43 -13.59
N VAL A 22 -4.80 -10.74 -13.69
CA VAL A 22 -4.45 -11.62 -12.57
C VAL A 22 -3.10 -12.29 -12.83
N PRO A 23 -2.03 -11.89 -12.12
CA PRO A 23 -0.74 -12.57 -12.20
C PRO A 23 -0.79 -13.88 -11.39
N VAL A 24 -0.48 -15.01 -12.02
CA VAL A 24 -0.60 -16.34 -11.40
C VAL A 24 0.76 -17.01 -11.32
N TYR A 25 1.27 -17.22 -10.09
CA TYR A 25 2.51 -17.94 -9.83
C TYR A 25 2.48 -18.63 -8.46
N GLY A 26 2.56 -19.95 -8.40
CA GLY A 26 2.66 -20.71 -7.16
C GLY A 26 1.47 -20.59 -6.21
N VAL A 27 0.24 -20.46 -6.72
CA VAL A 27 -0.98 -20.15 -5.94
C VAL A 27 -2.10 -21.18 -6.11
N ALA A 28 -1.81 -22.36 -6.63
CA ALA A 28 -2.82 -23.39 -6.90
C ALA A 28 -3.79 -23.66 -5.73
N PRO A 29 -3.36 -23.71 -4.45
CA PRO A 29 -4.27 -23.94 -3.33
C PRO A 29 -5.32 -22.83 -3.10
N TYR A 30 -5.01 -21.60 -3.50
CA TYR A 30 -5.85 -20.41 -3.26
C TYR A 30 -6.80 -20.11 -4.44
N LEU A 31 -6.39 -20.47 -5.65
CA LEU A 31 -7.15 -20.23 -6.88
C LEU A 31 -8.63 -20.64 -6.83
N PRO A 32 -9.04 -21.79 -6.26
CA PRO A 32 -10.45 -22.17 -6.25
C PRO A 32 -11.35 -21.13 -5.58
N ARG A 33 -10.92 -20.55 -4.44
CA ARG A 33 -11.66 -19.51 -3.72
C ARG A 33 -11.71 -18.23 -4.54
N PHE A 34 -10.56 -17.78 -5.06
CA PHE A 34 -10.46 -16.59 -5.88
C PHE A 34 -11.37 -16.68 -7.12
N LEU A 35 -11.25 -17.75 -7.91
CA LEU A 35 -12.01 -17.94 -9.14
C LEU A 35 -13.52 -18.04 -8.86
N SER A 36 -13.93 -18.71 -7.76
CA SER A 36 -15.32 -18.73 -7.32
C SER A 36 -15.85 -17.35 -6.96
N SER A 37 -15.00 -16.46 -6.41
CA SER A 37 -15.39 -15.08 -6.10
C SER A 37 -15.60 -14.23 -7.36
N LEU A 38 -14.93 -14.55 -8.47
CA LEU A 38 -15.17 -13.94 -9.78
C LEU A 38 -16.49 -14.39 -10.37
N ASP A 39 -16.79 -15.69 -10.31
CA ASP A 39 -18.08 -16.25 -10.77
C ASP A 39 -19.26 -15.72 -9.94
N ALA A 40 -19.02 -15.33 -8.67
CA ALA A 40 -20.03 -14.81 -7.75
C ALA A 40 -20.25 -13.29 -7.86
N GLN A 41 -19.57 -12.58 -8.76
CA GLN A 41 -19.77 -11.14 -8.91
C GLN A 41 -21.19 -10.85 -9.46
N ASP A 42 -21.87 -9.88 -8.84
CA ASP A 42 -23.18 -9.39 -9.30
C ASP A 42 -23.08 -8.46 -10.53
N HIS A 43 -21.86 -8.14 -10.95
CA HIS A 43 -21.59 -7.40 -12.18
C HIS A 43 -21.91 -8.27 -13.40
N PRO A 44 -22.56 -7.71 -14.47
CA PRO A 44 -22.90 -8.48 -15.67
C PRO A 44 -21.68 -9.18 -16.28
N HIS A 45 -21.73 -10.51 -16.36
CA HIS A 45 -20.60 -11.35 -16.82
C HIS A 45 -20.21 -11.03 -18.29
N ASP A 46 -21.16 -10.66 -19.14
CA ASP A 46 -20.91 -10.22 -20.52
C ASP A 46 -20.17 -8.85 -20.60
N ARG A 47 -19.94 -8.22 -19.45
CA ARG A 47 -19.22 -6.95 -19.28
C ARG A 47 -17.92 -7.09 -18.48
N LEU A 48 -17.54 -8.30 -18.09
CA LEU A 48 -16.36 -8.60 -17.30
C LEU A 48 -15.40 -9.49 -18.12
N GLN A 49 -14.19 -8.98 -18.36
CA GLN A 49 -13.07 -9.73 -18.91
C GLN A 49 -12.10 -10.10 -17.79
N VAL A 50 -11.58 -11.32 -17.82
CA VAL A 50 -10.52 -11.79 -16.92
C VAL A 50 -9.32 -12.25 -17.75
N VAL A 51 -8.15 -11.68 -17.50
CA VAL A 51 -6.88 -12.07 -18.12
C VAL A 51 -6.01 -12.74 -17.06
N LEU A 52 -5.90 -14.06 -17.10
CA LEU A 52 -5.04 -14.84 -16.22
C LEU A 52 -3.65 -14.94 -16.86
N VAL A 53 -2.63 -14.37 -16.24
CA VAL A 53 -1.25 -14.42 -16.73
C VAL A 53 -0.47 -15.44 -15.91
N LEU A 54 -0.21 -16.61 -16.50
CA LEU A 54 0.58 -17.69 -15.92
C LEU A 54 2.07 -17.33 -16.05
N ASP A 55 2.66 -16.81 -14.98
CA ASP A 55 4.03 -16.27 -14.94
C ASP A 55 5.06 -17.37 -14.62
N GLY A 56 5.19 -18.37 -15.51
CA GLY A 56 6.10 -19.50 -15.34
C GLY A 56 5.72 -20.39 -14.16
N ALA A 57 4.42 -20.55 -13.87
CA ALA A 57 3.93 -21.36 -12.76
C ALA A 57 4.32 -22.84 -12.92
N CYS A 58 4.98 -23.39 -11.90
CA CYS A 58 5.46 -24.78 -11.87
C CYS A 58 4.61 -25.71 -10.97
N ASP A 59 3.50 -25.19 -10.43
CA ASP A 59 2.51 -25.92 -9.65
C ASP A 59 1.25 -26.24 -10.48
N ASP A 60 0.17 -26.69 -9.84
CA ASP A 60 -1.12 -27.00 -10.48
C ASP A 60 -1.90 -25.76 -10.97
N SER A 61 -1.43 -24.54 -10.75
CA SER A 61 -2.12 -23.31 -11.13
C SER A 61 -2.56 -23.28 -12.61
N PRO A 62 -1.71 -23.67 -13.59
CA PRO A 62 -2.13 -23.69 -15.00
C PRO A 62 -3.31 -24.60 -15.28
N ARG A 63 -3.33 -25.78 -14.65
CA ARG A 63 -4.43 -26.76 -14.80
C ARG A 63 -5.73 -26.21 -14.22
N VAL A 64 -5.67 -25.62 -13.04
CA VAL A 64 -6.82 -25.01 -12.35
C VAL A 64 -7.40 -23.87 -13.19
N CYS A 65 -6.58 -22.93 -13.64
CA CYS A 65 -6.98 -21.78 -14.46
C CYS A 65 -7.64 -22.22 -15.77
N ARG A 66 -7.01 -23.12 -16.54
CA ARG A 66 -7.57 -23.60 -17.81
C ARG A 66 -8.86 -24.41 -17.61
N SER A 67 -8.97 -25.18 -16.52
CA SER A 67 -10.19 -25.92 -16.19
C SER A 67 -11.35 -24.97 -15.85
N TRP A 68 -11.09 -23.92 -15.09
CA TRP A 68 -12.09 -22.90 -14.76
C TRP A 68 -12.50 -22.10 -16.00
N ALA A 69 -11.55 -21.63 -16.82
CA ALA A 69 -11.82 -20.86 -18.03
C ALA A 69 -12.75 -21.57 -19.03
N ARG A 70 -12.79 -22.92 -19.01
CA ARG A 70 -13.71 -23.71 -19.85
C ARG A 70 -15.12 -23.85 -19.29
N ARG A 71 -15.35 -23.52 -18.02
CA ARG A 71 -16.63 -23.75 -17.32
C ARG A 71 -17.37 -22.48 -16.98
N THR A 72 -16.63 -21.39 -16.75
CA THR A 72 -17.22 -20.07 -16.46
C THR A 72 -17.88 -19.48 -17.70
N ASP A 73 -18.87 -18.62 -17.51
CA ASP A 73 -19.52 -17.82 -18.55
C ASP A 73 -18.85 -16.44 -18.74
N LEU A 74 -17.83 -16.11 -17.93
CA LEU A 74 -17.01 -14.92 -18.07
C LEU A 74 -16.17 -14.96 -19.36
N ASP A 75 -15.75 -13.79 -19.85
CA ASP A 75 -14.79 -13.67 -20.93
C ASP A 75 -13.37 -13.82 -20.40
N VAL A 76 -12.78 -15.02 -20.56
CA VAL A 76 -11.49 -15.38 -19.98
C VAL A 76 -10.43 -15.57 -21.04
N GLU A 77 -9.29 -14.89 -20.89
CA GLU A 77 -8.06 -15.15 -21.64
C GLU A 77 -6.99 -15.70 -20.69
N VAL A 78 -6.36 -16.81 -21.05
CA VAL A 78 -5.22 -17.39 -20.33
C VAL A 78 -3.95 -17.14 -21.14
N VAL A 79 -3.03 -16.36 -20.59
CA VAL A 79 -1.75 -16.01 -21.20
C VAL A 79 -0.63 -16.71 -20.46
N GLU A 80 0.27 -17.36 -21.17
CA GLU A 80 1.44 -18.03 -20.59
C GLU A 80 2.70 -17.26 -20.94
N THR A 81 3.60 -17.15 -19.96
CA THR A 81 4.91 -16.50 -20.13
C THR A 81 5.94 -17.15 -19.22
N ASP A 82 7.22 -16.95 -19.52
CA ASP A 82 8.30 -17.28 -18.58
C ASP A 82 8.22 -16.39 -17.34
N ASN A 83 8.67 -16.91 -16.19
CA ASN A 83 8.65 -16.17 -14.94
C ASN A 83 9.43 -14.86 -15.02
N GLY A 84 8.73 -13.76 -14.99
CA GLY A 84 9.26 -12.40 -15.03
C GLY A 84 8.87 -11.55 -13.81
N GLY A 85 8.08 -12.11 -12.89
CA GLY A 85 7.57 -11.41 -11.71
C GLY A 85 6.26 -10.66 -11.96
N GLN A 86 5.57 -10.36 -10.88
CA GLN A 86 4.19 -9.84 -10.92
C GLN A 86 4.04 -8.53 -11.69
N GLY A 87 5.04 -7.63 -11.65
CA GLY A 87 5.01 -6.38 -12.41
C GLY A 87 4.98 -6.63 -13.92
N ARG A 88 5.85 -7.54 -14.42
CA ARG A 88 5.88 -7.94 -15.84
C ARG A 88 4.58 -8.67 -16.23
N ALA A 89 4.09 -9.56 -15.40
CA ALA A 89 2.85 -10.28 -15.66
C ALA A 89 1.66 -9.31 -15.77
N ARG A 90 1.54 -8.33 -14.85
CA ARG A 90 0.50 -7.27 -14.93
C ARG A 90 0.66 -6.42 -16.18
N ASN A 91 1.88 -6.03 -16.55
CA ASN A 91 2.13 -5.28 -17.80
C ASN A 91 1.73 -6.05 -19.06
N LEU A 92 2.00 -7.36 -19.10
CA LEU A 92 1.61 -8.23 -20.22
C LEU A 92 0.09 -8.34 -20.31
N GLY A 93 -0.59 -8.57 -19.16
CA GLY A 93 -2.05 -8.64 -19.11
C GLY A 93 -2.72 -7.32 -19.48
N MET A 94 -2.15 -6.16 -19.12
CA MET A 94 -2.65 -4.86 -19.55
C MET A 94 -2.71 -4.72 -21.07
N GLY A 95 -1.77 -5.33 -21.80
CA GLY A 95 -1.80 -5.34 -23.27
C GLY A 95 -2.96 -6.15 -23.86
N ARG A 96 -3.68 -6.93 -23.07
CA ARG A 96 -4.85 -7.74 -23.47
C ARG A 96 -6.18 -7.14 -22.98
N ALA A 97 -6.11 -6.12 -22.12
CA ALA A 97 -7.29 -5.51 -21.54
C ALA A 97 -8.15 -4.79 -22.59
N GLN A 98 -9.44 -5.06 -22.60
CA GLN A 98 -10.45 -4.46 -23.48
C GLN A 98 -11.46 -3.59 -22.72
N GLY A 99 -11.47 -3.69 -21.37
CA GLY A 99 -12.38 -2.97 -20.49
C GLY A 99 -12.09 -1.46 -20.43
N GLN A 100 -13.10 -0.70 -20.06
CA GLN A 100 -12.96 0.74 -19.80
C GLN A 100 -12.25 0.99 -18.46
N TRP A 101 -12.30 0.03 -17.55
CA TRP A 101 -11.64 0.01 -16.25
C TRP A 101 -10.79 -1.24 -16.12
N ILE A 102 -9.62 -1.11 -15.51
CA ILE A 102 -8.69 -2.22 -15.27
C ILE A 102 -8.49 -2.37 -13.76
N GLY A 103 -8.60 -3.61 -13.27
CA GLY A 103 -8.27 -4.02 -11.92
C GLY A 103 -7.15 -5.06 -11.93
N PHE A 104 -6.45 -5.21 -10.79
CA PHE A 104 -5.31 -6.10 -10.63
C PHE A 104 -5.43 -6.94 -9.35
N PRO A 105 -6.48 -7.75 -9.18
CA PRO A 105 -6.62 -8.56 -7.98
C PRO A 105 -5.54 -9.63 -7.89
N ASP A 106 -5.15 -9.98 -6.67
CA ASP A 106 -4.20 -11.03 -6.40
C ASP A 106 -4.91 -12.39 -6.28
N PRO A 107 -4.37 -13.48 -6.87
CA PRO A 107 -5.06 -14.78 -7.00
C PRO A 107 -5.10 -15.60 -5.70
N ASP A 108 -4.49 -15.15 -4.63
CA ASP A 108 -4.53 -15.73 -3.29
C ASP A 108 -5.57 -15.09 -2.36
N ASP A 109 -6.24 -14.04 -2.83
CA ASP A 109 -7.28 -13.27 -2.14
C ASP A 109 -8.69 -13.60 -2.67
N TRP A 110 -9.71 -12.77 -2.38
CA TRP A 110 -11.03 -12.87 -3.02
C TRP A 110 -11.82 -11.56 -2.93
N LEU A 111 -12.81 -11.41 -3.80
CA LEU A 111 -13.66 -10.25 -3.89
C LEU A 111 -15.01 -10.52 -3.21
N ALA A 112 -15.57 -9.52 -2.51
CA ALA A 112 -16.99 -9.58 -2.11
C ALA A 112 -17.89 -9.62 -3.36
N PRO A 113 -19.06 -10.28 -3.32
CA PRO A 113 -19.91 -10.45 -4.50
C PRO A 113 -20.33 -9.15 -5.19
N ASP A 114 -20.46 -8.05 -4.47
CA ASP A 114 -20.85 -6.74 -4.96
C ASP A 114 -19.67 -5.76 -5.15
N PHE A 115 -18.42 -6.25 -5.06
CA PHE A 115 -17.22 -5.43 -5.11
C PHE A 115 -17.14 -4.54 -6.36
N LEU A 116 -17.27 -5.15 -7.55
CA LEU A 116 -17.21 -4.42 -8.82
C LEU A 116 -18.37 -3.45 -8.97
N THR A 117 -19.57 -3.86 -8.63
CA THR A 117 -20.77 -3.03 -8.74
C THR A 117 -20.69 -1.83 -7.81
N ARG A 118 -20.21 -1.99 -6.57
CA ARG A 118 -20.02 -0.89 -5.62
C ARG A 118 -18.98 0.12 -6.12
N LEU A 119 -17.83 -0.32 -6.58
CA LEU A 119 -16.81 0.56 -7.15
C LEU A 119 -17.38 1.36 -8.33
N LEU A 120 -18.03 0.67 -9.28
CA LEU A 120 -18.55 1.31 -10.48
C LEU A 120 -19.73 2.24 -10.19
N ALA A 121 -20.56 1.97 -9.18
CA ALA A 121 -21.66 2.84 -8.77
C ALA A 121 -21.16 4.19 -8.22
N ALA A 122 -20.02 4.18 -7.55
CA ALA A 122 -19.41 5.39 -6.98
C ALA A 122 -18.75 6.31 -8.01
N ARG A 123 -18.46 5.81 -9.24
CA ARG A 123 -17.74 6.58 -10.26
C ARG A 123 -18.52 7.81 -10.75
N ARG A 124 -17.79 8.87 -11.06
CA ARG A 124 -18.28 10.07 -11.75
C ARG A 124 -17.44 10.37 -12.99
N ARG A 125 -17.96 11.21 -13.87
CA ARG A 125 -17.19 11.68 -15.02
C ARG A 125 -15.93 12.39 -14.54
N GLY A 126 -14.77 11.95 -15.04
CA GLY A 126 -13.46 12.49 -14.67
C GLY A 126 -12.73 11.73 -13.56
N ASP A 127 -13.39 10.79 -12.87
CA ASP A 127 -12.69 9.91 -11.93
C ASP A 127 -11.73 8.97 -12.69
N VAL A 128 -10.59 8.69 -12.07
CA VAL A 128 -9.49 7.92 -12.67
C VAL A 128 -9.21 6.64 -11.88
N LEU A 129 -9.25 6.72 -10.56
CA LEU A 129 -8.89 5.66 -9.63
C LEU A 129 -9.99 5.51 -8.58
N LEU A 130 -10.59 4.33 -8.54
CA LEU A 130 -11.55 3.90 -7.53
C LEU A 130 -10.86 2.88 -6.64
N ALA A 131 -10.88 3.04 -5.33
CA ALA A 131 -10.26 2.15 -4.37
C ALA A 131 -11.29 1.63 -3.37
N GLY A 132 -11.43 0.32 -3.29
CA GLY A 132 -12.22 -0.38 -2.30
C GLY A 132 -11.52 -0.47 -0.95
N ARG A 133 -12.20 -1.07 0.01
CA ARG A 133 -11.72 -1.33 1.35
C ARG A 133 -11.13 -2.74 1.44
N THR A 134 -9.90 -2.84 1.93
CA THR A 134 -9.27 -4.14 2.21
C THR A 134 -9.62 -4.62 3.62
N LEU A 135 -10.21 -5.82 3.72
CA LEU A 135 -10.44 -6.54 4.96
C LEU A 135 -9.40 -7.66 5.07
N ILE A 136 -8.61 -7.64 6.13
CA ILE A 136 -7.53 -8.62 6.33
C ILE A 136 -8.08 -9.83 7.09
N HIS A 137 -7.83 -11.03 6.55
CA HIS A 137 -8.11 -12.31 7.21
C HIS A 137 -6.80 -12.92 7.70
N GLN A 138 -6.67 -13.18 9.00
CA GLN A 138 -5.48 -13.79 9.58
C GLN A 138 -5.87 -14.79 10.68
N GLY A 139 -5.57 -16.07 10.49
CA GLY A 139 -5.85 -17.12 11.48
C GLY A 139 -7.33 -17.24 11.88
N GLY A 140 -8.25 -16.97 10.94
CA GLY A 140 -9.71 -17.00 11.17
C GLY A 140 -10.29 -15.71 11.76
N ALA A 141 -9.46 -14.71 12.06
CA ALA A 141 -9.90 -13.39 12.51
C ALA A 141 -9.95 -12.38 11.34
N GLU A 142 -10.93 -11.47 11.39
CA GLU A 142 -11.00 -10.31 10.50
C GLU A 142 -10.37 -9.10 11.19
N ILE A 143 -9.44 -8.44 10.50
CA ILE A 143 -8.68 -7.31 11.01
C ILE A 143 -8.81 -6.15 10.04
N SER A 144 -9.11 -4.96 10.55
CA SER A 144 -9.11 -3.74 9.75
C SER A 144 -7.70 -3.40 9.25
N HIS A 145 -7.60 -2.96 8.00
CA HIS A 145 -6.33 -2.50 7.46
C HIS A 145 -5.86 -1.22 8.18
N PRO A 146 -4.55 -1.03 8.46
CA PRO A 146 -4.04 0.17 9.14
C PRO A 146 -4.43 1.49 8.47
N LEU A 147 -4.71 1.49 7.16
CA LEU A 147 -5.17 2.65 6.41
C LEU A 147 -6.69 2.78 6.33
N ASP A 148 -7.46 2.03 7.10
CA ASP A 148 -8.94 2.03 7.09
C ASP A 148 -9.57 3.37 7.47
N PHE A 149 -8.83 4.24 8.18
CA PHE A 149 -9.27 5.60 8.47
C PHE A 149 -9.67 6.40 7.22
N ARG A 150 -9.16 6.02 6.02
CA ARG A 150 -9.53 6.63 4.73
C ARG A 150 -11.02 6.54 4.43
N PHE A 151 -11.69 5.56 5.00
CA PHE A 151 -13.10 5.24 4.77
C PHE A 151 -14.06 5.78 5.84
N GLN A 152 -13.55 6.47 6.87
CA GLN A 152 -14.38 6.95 7.99
C GLN A 152 -15.45 7.98 7.57
N LEU A 153 -15.24 8.68 6.46
CA LEU A 153 -16.16 9.67 5.93
C LEU A 153 -17.11 9.12 4.84
N GLY A 154 -17.19 7.79 4.68
CA GLY A 154 -17.93 7.16 3.59
C GLY A 154 -17.23 7.32 2.24
N THR A 155 -17.98 7.26 1.13
CA THR A 155 -17.41 7.45 -0.22
C THR A 155 -16.85 8.86 -0.38
N ALA A 156 -15.53 8.98 -0.43
CA ALA A 156 -14.82 10.25 -0.47
C ALA A 156 -13.95 10.37 -1.73
N ARG A 157 -13.85 11.59 -2.26
CA ARG A 157 -12.92 11.96 -3.34
C ARG A 157 -11.75 12.72 -2.75
N ALA A 158 -10.62 12.05 -2.62
CA ALA A 158 -9.40 12.64 -2.10
C ALA A 158 -8.57 13.25 -3.24
N ASP A 159 -8.22 14.52 -3.07
CA ASP A 159 -7.28 15.20 -3.94
C ASP A 159 -5.88 15.14 -3.33
N ALA A 160 -4.90 14.73 -4.13
CA ALA A 160 -3.53 14.52 -3.68
C ALA A 160 -2.88 15.81 -3.13
N ALA A 161 -3.22 16.98 -3.67
CA ALA A 161 -2.65 18.25 -3.25
C ALA A 161 -3.25 18.74 -1.91
N GLN A 162 -4.53 18.45 -1.68
CA GLN A 162 -5.23 18.93 -0.48
C GLN A 162 -5.17 17.94 0.69
N GLN A 163 -5.02 16.65 0.38
CA GLN A 163 -5.06 15.54 1.35
C GLN A 163 -3.86 14.60 1.15
N PRO A 164 -2.64 15.04 1.51
CA PRO A 164 -1.43 14.24 1.29
C PRO A 164 -1.43 12.89 2.03
N GLN A 165 -2.19 12.78 3.13
CA GLN A 165 -2.37 11.54 3.90
C GLN A 165 -3.33 10.54 3.22
N ALA A 166 -4.05 10.93 2.19
CA ALA A 166 -4.90 10.02 1.41
C ALA A 166 -4.02 9.18 0.47
N ILE A 167 -3.24 8.25 1.01
CA ILE A 167 -2.31 7.39 0.28
C ILE A 167 -2.96 6.10 -0.20
N GLN A 168 -2.45 5.55 -1.29
CA GLN A 168 -2.84 4.24 -1.85
C GLN A 168 -1.57 3.49 -2.25
N LEU A 169 -1.33 2.32 -1.64
CA LEU A 169 -0.11 1.55 -1.83
C LEU A 169 -0.33 0.31 -2.69
N SER A 170 -1.51 -0.30 -2.62
CA SER A 170 -1.86 -1.55 -3.29
C SER A 170 -2.82 -1.33 -4.45
N VAL A 171 -2.73 -2.13 -5.49
CA VAL A 171 -3.60 -2.08 -6.68
C VAL A 171 -4.75 -3.08 -6.62
N HIS A 172 -4.66 -4.09 -5.75
CA HIS A 172 -5.57 -5.24 -5.76
C HIS A 172 -7.03 -4.85 -5.48
N GLU A 173 -7.27 -3.82 -4.66
CA GLU A 173 -8.59 -3.30 -4.36
C GLU A 173 -9.02 -2.14 -5.27
N CYS A 174 -8.29 -1.90 -6.38
CA CYS A 174 -8.51 -0.73 -7.23
C CYS A 174 -9.11 -1.08 -8.58
N LEU A 175 -9.94 -0.16 -9.11
CA LEU A 175 -10.23 -0.03 -10.53
C LEU A 175 -9.65 1.28 -11.07
N ILE A 176 -8.91 1.19 -12.15
CA ILE A 176 -8.23 2.32 -12.79
C ILE A 176 -8.79 2.46 -14.21
N ARG A 177 -9.11 3.69 -14.62
CA ARG A 177 -9.59 3.95 -15.97
C ARG A 177 -8.54 3.50 -17.00
N ALA A 178 -8.93 2.71 -17.98
CA ALA A 178 -8.01 1.98 -18.87
C ALA A 178 -7.00 2.88 -19.59
N ASP A 179 -7.44 4.04 -20.11
CA ASP A 179 -6.55 5.00 -20.79
C ASP A 179 -5.48 5.58 -19.84
N ARG A 180 -5.72 5.56 -18.54
CA ARG A 180 -4.78 6.02 -17.51
C ARG A 180 -3.91 4.88 -16.99
N ALA A 181 -4.50 3.71 -16.79
CA ALA A 181 -3.75 2.50 -16.45
C ALA A 181 -2.68 2.18 -17.49
N LEU A 182 -3.04 2.23 -18.77
CA LEU A 182 -2.15 1.96 -19.91
C LEU A 182 -1.07 3.05 -20.13
N ALA A 183 -1.27 4.25 -19.58
CA ALA A 183 -0.28 5.34 -19.65
C ALA A 183 0.87 5.20 -18.64
N ALA A 184 0.81 4.20 -17.76
CA ALA A 184 1.86 3.87 -16.80
C ALA A 184 2.25 2.38 -16.95
N ARG A 185 3.40 2.01 -16.39
CA ARG A 185 3.89 0.63 -16.35
C ARG A 185 4.29 0.28 -14.93
N PHE A 186 4.04 -0.96 -14.52
CA PHE A 186 4.69 -1.52 -13.35
C PHE A 186 6.19 -1.65 -13.60
N PRO A 187 7.04 -1.44 -12.58
CA PRO A 187 8.45 -1.80 -12.69
C PRO A 187 8.60 -3.32 -12.86
N GLU A 188 9.56 -3.73 -13.70
CA GLU A 188 9.79 -5.15 -14.04
C GLU A 188 11.08 -5.69 -13.45
N ASP A 189 11.91 -4.83 -12.82
CA ASP A 189 13.10 -5.31 -12.12
C ASP A 189 12.69 -6.13 -10.87
N ARG A 190 13.48 -7.15 -10.57
CA ARG A 190 13.25 -8.11 -9.48
C ARG A 190 14.13 -7.85 -8.25
N GLU A 191 15.00 -6.86 -8.31
CA GLU A 191 15.91 -6.51 -7.22
C GLU A 191 15.16 -5.91 -6.03
N ALA A 192 14.17 -5.05 -6.32
CA ALA A 192 13.27 -4.50 -5.31
C ALA A 192 12.01 -5.40 -5.18
N PRO A 193 11.85 -6.11 -4.06
CA PRO A 193 10.83 -7.16 -3.94
C PRO A 193 9.40 -6.66 -3.74
N THR A 194 9.21 -5.38 -3.42
CA THR A 194 7.89 -4.79 -3.14
C THR A 194 7.84 -3.32 -3.59
N PHE A 195 6.70 -2.65 -3.32
CA PHE A 195 6.44 -1.24 -3.63
C PHE A 195 6.24 -0.95 -5.13
N GLU A 196 6.14 -1.96 -5.97
CA GLU A 196 5.85 -1.78 -7.39
C GLU A 196 4.46 -1.20 -7.62
N ASP A 197 3.48 -1.60 -6.80
CA ASP A 197 2.10 -1.11 -6.82
C ASP A 197 2.05 0.37 -6.47
N ALA A 198 2.71 0.77 -5.38
CA ALA A 198 2.76 2.15 -4.93
C ALA A 198 3.44 3.06 -5.95
N LEU A 199 4.51 2.58 -6.61
CA LEU A 199 5.18 3.32 -7.68
C LEU A 199 4.29 3.44 -8.93
N TYR A 200 3.61 2.36 -9.33
CA TYR A 200 2.68 2.38 -10.46
C TYR A 200 1.53 3.34 -10.23
N LEU A 201 0.86 3.24 -9.07
CA LEU A 201 -0.21 4.16 -8.67
C LEU A 201 0.30 5.59 -8.54
N GLY A 202 1.52 5.75 -8.04
CA GLY A 202 2.18 7.05 -7.95
C GLY A 202 2.37 7.73 -9.30
N ARG A 203 2.78 7.00 -10.32
CA ARG A 203 2.89 7.48 -11.71
C ARG A 203 1.55 7.94 -12.29
N ILE A 204 0.46 7.26 -11.94
CA ILE A 204 -0.89 7.65 -12.33
C ILE A 204 -1.32 8.89 -11.54
N ARG A 205 -1.14 8.86 -10.24
CA ARG A 205 -1.59 9.90 -9.33
C ARG A 205 -0.88 11.23 -9.56
N SER A 206 0.40 11.21 -9.90
CA SER A 206 1.17 12.42 -10.24
C SER A 206 0.57 13.22 -11.42
N ARG A 207 -0.13 12.53 -12.33
CA ARG A 207 -0.74 13.16 -13.51
C ARG A 207 -2.20 13.55 -13.32
N TRP A 208 -2.96 12.80 -12.50
CA TRP A 208 -4.41 12.95 -12.40
C TRP A 208 -4.95 13.16 -10.97
N GLY A 209 -4.11 13.03 -9.96
CA GLY A 209 -4.28 13.54 -8.60
C GLY A 209 -5.36 12.89 -7.71
N ARG A 210 -6.46 12.40 -8.25
CA ARG A 210 -7.64 12.04 -7.48
C ARG A 210 -7.82 10.54 -7.27
N ILE A 211 -8.22 10.17 -6.04
CA ILE A 211 -8.67 8.83 -5.66
C ILE A 211 -10.10 8.93 -5.13
N VAL A 212 -10.94 7.97 -5.50
CA VAL A 212 -12.27 7.79 -4.92
C VAL A 212 -12.22 6.58 -4.00
N TYR A 213 -12.38 6.78 -2.71
CA TYR A 213 -12.47 5.72 -1.72
C TYR A 213 -13.92 5.26 -1.56
N VAL A 214 -14.17 3.96 -1.66
CA VAL A 214 -15.50 3.33 -1.66
C VAL A 214 -15.53 2.26 -0.56
N PRO A 215 -15.94 2.61 0.67
CA PRO A 215 -15.88 1.70 1.81
C PRO A 215 -16.77 0.46 1.67
N GLU A 216 -17.85 0.57 0.88
CA GLU A 216 -18.80 -0.52 0.64
C GLU A 216 -18.25 -1.60 -0.33
N ALA A 217 -17.22 -1.27 -1.12
CA ALA A 217 -16.57 -2.22 -2.01
C ALA A 217 -15.46 -2.96 -1.24
N VAL A 218 -15.73 -4.18 -0.79
CA VAL A 218 -14.82 -4.94 0.08
C VAL A 218 -13.98 -5.91 -0.73
N TYR A 219 -12.67 -5.81 -0.57
CA TYR A 219 -11.65 -6.75 -1.02
C TYR A 219 -11.13 -7.53 0.19
N HIS A 220 -11.04 -8.84 0.09
CA HIS A 220 -10.62 -9.72 1.16
C HIS A 220 -9.18 -10.17 0.93
N TYR A 221 -8.27 -9.73 1.80
CA TYR A 221 -6.85 -10.06 1.79
C TYR A 221 -6.54 -11.21 2.75
N ASP A 222 -6.01 -12.33 2.23
CA ASP A 222 -5.60 -13.48 3.05
C ASP A 222 -4.16 -13.33 3.54
N LYS A 223 -4.00 -12.85 4.77
CA LYS A 223 -2.69 -12.79 5.40
C LYS A 223 -2.32 -14.16 5.94
N ARG A 224 -1.59 -14.92 5.15
CA ARG A 224 -1.22 -16.30 5.42
C ARG A 224 -0.51 -16.47 6.76
N VAL A 225 -0.98 -17.45 7.55
CA VAL A 225 -0.35 -17.81 8.83
C VAL A 225 1.03 -18.45 8.61
N SER A 226 1.23 -19.13 7.47
CA SER A 226 2.51 -19.72 7.05
C SER A 226 3.63 -18.71 6.85
N GLY A 227 3.32 -17.42 6.66
CA GLY A 227 4.32 -16.37 6.48
C GLY A 227 5.03 -16.38 5.12
N ASP A 228 4.49 -17.08 4.12
CA ASP A 228 5.08 -17.32 2.80
C ASP A 228 4.61 -16.36 1.71
N SER A 229 3.79 -15.37 2.06
CA SER A 229 3.37 -14.35 1.09
C SER A 229 4.56 -13.50 0.61
N ALA A 230 4.44 -12.91 -0.59
CA ALA A 230 5.47 -12.05 -1.18
C ALA A 230 5.89 -10.91 -0.24
N VAL A 231 4.94 -10.26 0.43
CA VAL A 231 5.20 -9.18 1.39
C VAL A 231 5.91 -9.68 2.64
N GLN A 232 5.50 -10.85 3.16
CA GLN A 232 6.11 -11.42 4.38
C GLN A 232 7.54 -11.88 4.13
N THR A 233 7.79 -12.56 3.00
CA THR A 233 9.13 -13.04 2.63
C THR A 233 10.06 -11.93 2.16
N ALA A 234 9.54 -10.78 1.72
CA ALA A 234 10.35 -9.65 1.28
C ALA A 234 11.32 -9.14 2.37
N TRP A 235 10.95 -9.24 3.65
CA TRP A 235 11.80 -8.79 4.76
C TRP A 235 13.09 -9.59 4.93
N SER A 236 13.18 -10.81 4.41
CA SER A 236 14.40 -11.60 4.38
C SER A 236 15.29 -11.33 3.15
N ARG A 237 14.86 -10.48 2.23
CA ARG A 237 15.58 -10.18 0.98
C ARG A 237 16.40 -8.89 1.12
N PRO A 238 17.74 -8.92 0.88
CA PRO A 238 18.59 -7.73 0.93
C PRO A 238 18.10 -6.58 0.03
N GLY A 239 17.56 -6.89 -1.15
CA GLY A 239 17.04 -5.91 -2.09
C GLY A 239 15.92 -5.02 -1.53
N ARG A 240 15.18 -5.49 -0.52
CA ARG A 240 14.20 -4.65 0.18
C ARG A 240 14.86 -3.46 0.86
N TYR A 241 16.04 -3.65 1.43
CA TYR A 241 16.73 -2.62 2.23
C TYR A 241 17.52 -1.62 1.38
N VAL A 242 17.93 -1.99 0.19
CA VAL A 242 18.78 -1.14 -0.68
C VAL A 242 18.09 -0.85 -2.00
N ALA A 243 17.86 -1.88 -2.81
CA ALA A 243 17.33 -1.71 -4.17
C ALA A 243 15.93 -1.04 -4.16
N GLN A 244 15.07 -1.39 -3.20
CA GLN A 244 13.74 -0.78 -3.10
C GLN A 244 13.81 0.74 -2.83
N MET A 245 14.70 1.18 -1.94
CA MET A 245 14.89 2.61 -1.68
C MET A 245 15.41 3.33 -2.92
N ARG A 246 16.44 2.76 -3.52
CA ARG A 246 17.13 3.33 -4.69
C ARG A 246 16.22 3.40 -5.92
N THR A 247 15.46 2.36 -6.22
CA THR A 247 14.71 2.23 -7.48
C THR A 247 13.22 2.53 -7.34
N ARG A 248 12.62 2.47 -6.12
CA ARG A 248 11.19 2.71 -5.91
C ARG A 248 10.91 4.05 -5.27
N TYR A 249 11.53 4.35 -4.12
CA TYR A 249 11.21 5.57 -3.39
C TYR A 249 11.71 6.82 -4.12
N HIS A 250 12.96 6.80 -4.60
CA HIS A 250 13.47 7.91 -5.40
C HIS A 250 12.66 8.10 -6.68
N ALA A 251 12.31 7.02 -7.39
CA ALA A 251 11.48 7.08 -8.59
C ALA A 251 10.06 7.63 -8.31
N LEU A 252 9.48 7.34 -7.14
CA LEU A 252 8.20 7.91 -6.74
C LEU A 252 8.31 9.40 -6.47
N LEU A 253 9.37 9.85 -5.77
CA LEU A 253 9.63 11.28 -5.53
C LEU A 253 9.85 12.02 -6.86
N ASP A 254 10.62 11.44 -7.79
CA ASP A 254 10.86 12.01 -9.11
C ASP A 254 9.57 12.14 -9.92
N ALA A 255 8.79 11.06 -10.01
CA ALA A 255 7.53 11.04 -10.74
C ALA A 255 6.50 12.04 -10.18
N ALA A 256 6.55 12.30 -8.88
CA ALA A 256 5.65 13.21 -8.18
C ALA A 256 6.21 14.62 -7.97
N GLY A 257 7.44 14.93 -8.43
CA GLY A 257 8.08 16.21 -8.20
C GLY A 257 8.23 16.56 -6.71
N GLY A 258 8.45 15.53 -5.86
CA GLY A 258 8.56 15.72 -4.41
C GLY A 258 7.24 16.04 -3.69
N ALA A 259 6.09 15.85 -4.33
CA ALA A 259 4.78 16.22 -3.76
C ALA A 259 4.53 15.59 -2.36
N PRO A 260 3.86 16.30 -1.44
CA PRO A 260 3.61 15.84 -0.06
C PRO A 260 3.01 14.45 0.04
N TRP A 261 2.06 14.10 -0.82
CA TRP A 261 1.43 12.78 -0.80
C TRP A 261 2.41 11.62 -1.12
N ALA A 262 3.40 11.86 -1.99
CA ALA A 262 4.42 10.87 -2.31
C ALA A 262 5.36 10.67 -1.12
N GLN A 263 5.73 11.76 -0.46
CA GLN A 263 6.51 11.71 0.78
C GLN A 263 5.75 10.99 1.89
N GLN A 264 4.45 11.24 2.07
CA GLN A 264 3.62 10.53 3.04
C GLN A 264 3.47 9.03 2.72
N THR A 265 3.41 8.66 1.43
CA THR A 265 3.42 7.26 1.01
C THR A 265 4.71 6.55 1.43
N ILE A 266 5.85 7.19 1.23
CA ILE A 266 7.16 6.66 1.63
C ILE A 266 7.28 6.63 3.16
N LEU A 267 6.92 7.69 3.86
CA LEU A 267 6.98 7.76 5.33
C LEU A 267 6.15 6.67 6.00
N TYR A 268 5.00 6.31 5.43
CA TYR A 268 4.20 5.18 5.91
C TYR A 268 4.98 3.86 5.82
N ASP A 269 5.61 3.57 4.68
CA ASP A 269 6.36 2.32 4.51
C ASP A 269 7.65 2.32 5.36
N LEU A 270 8.33 3.47 5.47
CA LEU A 270 9.54 3.61 6.30
C LEU A 270 9.31 3.29 7.78
N GLY A 271 8.14 3.60 8.33
CA GLY A 271 7.81 3.24 9.71
C GLY A 271 7.96 1.75 10.02
N TRP A 272 7.72 0.88 9.03
CA TRP A 272 7.91 -0.56 9.19
C TRP A 272 9.40 -0.96 9.21
N TYR A 273 10.25 -0.25 8.45
CA TYR A 273 11.71 -0.52 8.45
C TYR A 273 12.34 -0.26 9.80
N PHE A 274 12.01 0.87 10.44
CA PHE A 274 12.55 1.18 11.76
C PHE A 274 12.23 0.06 12.76
N GLY A 275 10.99 -0.40 12.79
CA GLY A 275 10.58 -1.51 13.67
C GLY A 275 11.29 -2.83 13.39
N VAL A 276 11.55 -3.16 12.12
CA VAL A 276 12.26 -4.39 11.73
C VAL A 276 13.73 -4.31 12.07
N VAL A 277 14.38 -3.17 11.78
CA VAL A 277 15.81 -2.97 12.04
C VAL A 277 16.10 -2.89 13.53
N ASP A 278 15.31 -2.14 14.30
CA ASP A 278 15.47 -2.03 15.75
C ASP A 278 15.24 -3.36 16.48
N ALA A 279 14.39 -4.23 15.92
CA ALA A 279 14.17 -5.59 16.42
C ALA A 279 15.27 -6.59 16.00
N GLY A 280 16.31 -6.16 15.30
CA GLY A 280 17.39 -7.03 14.81
C GLY A 280 16.94 -8.05 13.76
N ARG A 281 15.84 -7.81 13.04
CA ARG A 281 15.26 -8.74 12.04
C ARG A 281 15.73 -8.50 10.61
N MET A 282 16.65 -7.55 10.40
CA MET A 282 17.34 -7.39 9.11
C MET A 282 18.19 -8.61 8.81
N PRO A 283 18.22 -9.15 7.56
CA PRO A 283 19.10 -10.24 7.21
C PRO A 283 20.58 -9.84 7.44
N PRO A 284 21.42 -10.78 7.95
CA PRO A 284 22.85 -10.50 8.19
C PRO A 284 23.67 -10.45 6.90
N GLU A 285 23.17 -11.03 5.84
CA GLU A 285 23.84 -11.13 4.54
C GLU A 285 23.16 -10.24 3.47
N PRO A 286 23.93 -9.60 2.56
CA PRO A 286 25.39 -9.64 2.48
C PRO A 286 26.08 -8.79 3.56
N PRO A 287 27.38 -9.04 3.85
CA PRO A 287 28.16 -8.22 4.77
C PRO A 287 28.09 -6.74 4.37
N GLY A 288 27.90 -5.86 5.36
CA GLY A 288 27.76 -4.41 5.12
C GLY A 288 26.36 -3.94 4.74
N LEU A 289 25.38 -4.83 4.60
CA LEU A 289 23.99 -4.49 4.25
C LEU A 289 23.41 -3.38 5.15
N GLY A 290 23.65 -3.46 6.46
CA GLY A 290 23.17 -2.44 7.41
C GLY A 290 23.74 -1.05 7.14
N GLN A 291 25.02 -0.95 6.79
CA GLN A 291 25.69 0.32 6.48
C GLN A 291 25.16 0.89 5.15
N GLU A 292 25.02 0.05 4.12
CA GLU A 292 24.47 0.45 2.83
C GLU A 292 23.02 0.91 2.97
N HIS A 293 22.20 0.17 3.72
CA HIS A 293 20.83 0.56 4.03
C HIS A 293 20.77 1.92 4.77
N ALA A 294 21.61 2.13 5.77
CA ALA A 294 21.66 3.41 6.49
C ALA A 294 22.09 4.58 5.57
N ALA A 295 22.97 4.33 4.59
CA ALA A 295 23.35 5.31 3.58
C ALA A 295 22.20 5.67 2.66
N GLU A 296 21.42 4.69 2.18
CA GLU A 296 20.22 4.92 1.36
C GLU A 296 19.15 5.68 2.17
N MET A 297 18.93 5.31 3.43
CA MET A 297 18.00 6.00 4.34
C MET A 297 18.40 7.46 4.53
N ARG A 298 19.70 7.75 4.70
CA ARG A 298 20.21 9.13 4.79
C ARG A 298 19.97 9.90 3.50
N GLY A 299 20.28 9.32 2.34
CA GLY A 299 20.04 9.94 1.03
C GLY A 299 18.57 10.25 0.80
N LEU A 300 17.69 9.31 1.19
CA LEU A 300 16.25 9.49 1.10
C LEU A 300 15.76 10.59 2.06
N ALA A 301 16.22 10.59 3.31
CA ALA A 301 15.84 11.61 4.30
C ALA A 301 16.14 13.03 3.83
N GLN A 302 17.27 13.25 3.12
CA GLN A 302 17.61 14.55 2.53
C GLN A 302 16.59 15.05 1.51
N ARG A 303 15.87 14.14 0.84
CA ARG A 303 14.84 14.46 -0.17
C ARG A 303 13.45 14.68 0.43
N LEU A 304 13.21 14.25 1.67
CA LEU A 304 11.93 14.43 2.35
C LEU A 304 11.88 15.79 3.04
N ASP A 305 10.75 16.49 3.04
CA ASP A 305 10.56 17.75 3.74
C ASP A 305 10.46 17.53 5.25
N SER A 306 11.12 18.35 6.04
CA SER A 306 11.07 18.30 7.50
C SER A 306 9.63 18.42 8.02
N GLU A 307 8.82 19.27 7.39
CA GLU A 307 7.41 19.44 7.73
C GLU A 307 6.61 18.13 7.49
N GLN A 308 6.87 17.41 6.38
CA GLN A 308 6.20 16.15 6.09
C GLN A 308 6.60 15.06 7.09
N ILE A 309 7.86 15.03 7.52
CA ILE A 309 8.34 14.10 8.56
C ILE A 309 7.63 14.39 9.88
N LEU A 310 7.60 15.65 10.32
CA LEU A 310 7.01 16.06 11.60
C LEU A 310 5.50 15.88 11.65
N ARG A 311 4.79 16.21 10.55
CA ARG A 311 3.35 16.15 10.46
C ARG A 311 2.83 14.80 9.96
N SER A 312 3.71 13.81 9.78
CA SER A 312 3.30 12.46 9.36
C SER A 312 2.27 11.87 10.34
N PRO A 313 1.08 11.46 9.88
CA PRO A 313 0.02 10.95 10.74
C PRO A 313 0.24 9.48 11.13
N TRP A 314 1.31 8.85 10.65
CA TRP A 314 1.53 7.42 10.75
C TRP A 314 1.95 6.99 12.14
N GLY A 315 1.12 6.18 12.81
CA GLY A 315 1.40 5.67 14.16
C GLY A 315 2.60 4.71 14.23
N ASN A 316 2.98 4.11 13.10
CA ASN A 316 4.17 3.26 13.00
C ASN A 316 5.48 4.05 12.80
N LEU A 317 5.42 5.37 12.66
CA LEU A 317 6.58 6.26 12.57
C LEU A 317 6.69 7.07 13.88
N GLY A 318 7.41 6.52 14.85
CA GLY A 318 7.55 7.10 16.19
C GLY A 318 8.42 8.38 16.23
N ALA A 319 8.47 9.03 17.40
CA ALA A 319 9.28 10.22 17.60
C ALA A 319 10.78 9.97 17.35
N ARG A 320 11.32 8.83 17.79
CA ARG A 320 12.72 8.43 17.54
C ARG A 320 12.99 8.28 16.03
N ASP A 321 12.06 7.73 15.27
CA ASP A 321 12.23 7.52 13.83
C ASP A 321 12.20 8.83 13.08
N ARG A 322 11.31 9.75 13.48
CA ARG A 322 11.28 11.12 12.96
C ARG A 322 12.57 11.86 13.31
N ALA A 323 13.09 11.71 14.53
CA ALA A 323 14.37 12.27 14.94
C ALA A 323 15.51 11.76 14.04
N ARG A 324 15.60 10.44 13.79
CA ARG A 324 16.59 9.85 12.86
C ARG A 324 16.52 10.49 11.47
N LEU A 325 15.32 10.59 10.89
CA LEU A 325 15.13 11.21 9.58
C LEU A 325 15.54 12.69 9.55
N LEU A 326 15.20 13.45 10.60
CA LEU A 326 15.54 14.87 10.70
C LEU A 326 17.04 15.12 10.91
N LEU A 327 17.69 14.31 11.74
CA LEU A 327 19.13 14.39 11.98
C LEU A 327 19.94 14.04 10.71
N TRP A 328 19.47 13.10 9.90
CA TRP A 328 20.11 12.78 8.63
C TRP A 328 20.00 13.89 7.56
N LYS A 329 19.04 14.81 7.71
CA LYS A 329 18.86 15.92 6.74
C LYS A 329 19.90 17.02 6.83
N GLY A 330 20.49 17.22 7.98
CA GLY A 330 21.37 18.37 8.21
C GLY A 330 22.46 18.09 9.23
N ARG A 331 22.96 19.16 9.83
CA ARG A 331 23.95 19.14 10.88
C ARG A 331 23.42 19.37 12.31
N PRO A 332 22.14 19.18 12.68
CA PRO A 332 21.86 19.04 14.10
C PRO A 332 22.32 17.64 14.51
N GLU A 333 22.99 17.54 15.64
CA GLU A 333 23.49 16.29 16.19
C GLU A 333 22.57 15.76 17.29
N VAL A 334 21.65 16.61 17.76
CA VAL A 334 20.75 16.32 18.88
C VAL A 334 19.32 16.63 18.52
N ALA A 335 18.42 15.69 18.80
CA ALA A 335 16.97 15.87 18.73
C ALA A 335 16.37 15.86 20.15
N VAL A 336 15.53 16.84 20.46
CA VAL A 336 14.76 16.90 21.70
C VAL A 336 13.37 16.31 21.48
N VAL A 337 13.01 15.32 22.27
CA VAL A 337 11.70 14.66 22.23
C VAL A 337 10.93 14.95 23.52
N HIS A 338 9.75 15.56 23.38
CA HIS A 338 8.85 15.85 24.47
C HIS A 338 7.44 15.36 24.13
N ASP A 339 6.79 14.68 25.07
CA ASP A 339 5.44 14.09 24.88
C ASP A 339 5.29 13.24 23.60
N GLY A 340 6.36 12.50 23.23
CA GLY A 340 6.36 11.64 22.04
C GLY A 340 6.49 12.40 20.70
N GLU A 341 6.78 13.70 20.72
CA GLU A 341 7.01 14.53 19.55
C GLU A 341 8.43 15.12 19.55
N VAL A 342 9.02 15.26 18.37
CA VAL A 342 10.30 15.98 18.23
C VAL A 342 9.99 17.46 18.29
N THR A 343 10.52 18.15 19.30
CA THR A 343 10.22 19.57 19.56
C THR A 343 11.32 20.51 19.11
N GLU A 344 12.58 20.05 19.10
CA GLU A 344 13.74 20.88 18.78
C GLU A 344 14.88 20.04 18.20
N LEU A 345 15.73 20.67 17.40
CA LEU A 345 17.00 20.11 16.92
C LEU A 345 18.14 21.05 17.31
N CYS A 346 19.26 20.51 17.79
CA CYS A 346 20.43 21.25 18.25
C CYS A 346 21.70 20.80 17.54
N THR A 347 22.65 21.69 17.32
CA THR A 347 23.92 21.41 16.59
C THR A 347 25.11 21.14 17.49
N ALA A 348 24.94 21.11 18.82
CA ALA A 348 26.01 20.88 19.79
C ALA A 348 25.94 19.44 20.35
N GLU A 349 27.12 18.88 20.67
CA GLU A 349 27.16 17.60 21.41
C GLU A 349 26.46 17.77 22.77
N PRO A 350 25.71 16.74 23.21
CA PRO A 350 24.97 16.83 24.44
C PRO A 350 25.92 16.81 25.65
N THR A 351 25.83 17.82 26.49
CA THR A 351 26.51 17.87 27.79
C THR A 351 25.51 17.46 28.87
N GLY A 352 25.46 16.17 29.25
CA GLY A 352 24.64 15.75 30.36
C GLY A 352 24.14 14.27 30.30
N ARG A 353 23.64 13.79 31.44
CA ARG A 353 23.25 12.39 31.66
C ARG A 353 21.96 11.91 30.96
N GLN A 354 21.25 12.78 30.26
CA GLN A 354 19.93 12.49 29.67
C GLN A 354 19.98 12.28 28.14
N ALA A 355 21.17 12.38 27.54
CA ALA A 355 21.34 12.13 26.12
C ALA A 355 21.53 10.64 25.85
N GLU A 356 20.67 10.05 25.03
CA GLU A 356 20.81 8.68 24.56
C GLU A 356 21.35 8.68 23.14
N PRO A 357 22.38 7.83 22.84
CA PRO A 357 22.87 7.70 21.46
C PRO A 357 21.77 7.16 20.57
N LEU A 358 21.55 7.79 19.44
CA LEU A 358 20.59 7.38 18.45
C LEU A 358 21.30 6.66 17.32
N ARG A 359 21.07 5.34 17.23
CA ARG A 359 21.68 4.45 16.24
C ARG A 359 20.67 3.88 15.29
N TYR A 360 21.11 3.51 14.10
CA TYR A 360 20.30 2.78 13.13
C TYR A 360 21.18 1.89 12.26
N ALA A 361 20.83 0.61 12.16
CA ALA A 361 21.55 -0.41 11.38
C ALA A 361 23.06 -0.41 11.65
N GLY A 362 23.48 -0.27 12.91
CA GLY A 362 24.88 -0.22 13.34
C GLY A 362 25.60 1.10 13.05
N THR A 363 24.90 2.12 12.56
CA THR A 363 25.43 3.45 12.24
C THR A 363 24.99 4.47 13.27
N ASP A 364 25.90 5.35 13.71
CA ASP A 364 25.55 6.47 14.57
C ASP A 364 24.78 7.53 13.75
N VAL A 365 23.64 7.95 14.27
CA VAL A 365 22.78 8.98 13.67
C VAL A 365 22.96 10.33 14.40
N GLY A 366 23.12 10.28 15.71
CA GLY A 366 23.23 11.42 16.59
C GLY A 366 22.70 11.06 17.99
N TRP A 367 22.09 12.02 18.66
CA TRP A 367 21.64 11.88 20.04
C TRP A 367 20.15 12.25 20.17
N VAL A 368 19.48 11.66 21.14
CA VAL A 368 18.14 12.03 21.52
C VAL A 368 18.11 12.42 23.01
N LEU A 369 17.48 13.55 23.30
CA LEU A 369 17.16 14.01 24.66
C LEU A 369 15.67 13.82 24.88
N THR A 370 15.30 13.22 26.02
CA THR A 370 13.91 12.97 26.37
C THR A 370 13.57 13.61 27.72
N GLY A 371 12.37 14.24 27.81
CA GLY A 371 11.82 14.82 29.04
C GLY A 371 11.84 16.36 29.09
N VAL A 372 11.13 16.91 30.07
CA VAL A 372 10.91 18.36 30.26
C VAL A 372 12.20 19.10 30.61
N GLU A 373 13.11 18.46 31.33
CA GLU A 373 14.39 19.06 31.75
C GLU A 373 15.37 19.26 30.60
N ALA A 374 15.24 18.47 29.53
CA ALA A 374 16.08 18.58 28.32
C ALA A 374 15.93 19.96 27.65
N VAL A 375 14.73 20.54 27.68
CA VAL A 375 14.45 21.86 27.12
C VAL A 375 15.13 22.98 27.92
N GLN A 376 15.27 22.82 29.25
CA GLN A 376 15.87 23.83 30.13
C GLN A 376 17.39 23.83 30.06
N CYS A 377 18.06 22.71 29.85
CA CYS A 377 19.51 22.60 29.80
C CYS A 377 20.15 23.36 28.60
N TYR A 378 19.40 23.52 27.51
CA TYR A 378 19.89 24.18 26.29
C TYR A 378 19.47 25.66 26.15
N SER A 379 18.63 26.16 27.07
CA SER A 379 18.12 27.54 26.99
C SER A 379 19.16 28.62 27.26
N GLY A 380 20.36 28.27 27.67
CA GLY A 380 21.44 29.19 28.02
C GLY A 380 22.60 29.32 27.03
N THR A 381 22.57 28.62 25.88
CA THR A 381 23.65 28.64 24.90
C THR A 381 23.17 29.23 23.59
N ASP A 382 24.01 30.02 22.90
CA ASP A 382 23.79 30.57 21.55
C ASP A 382 23.82 29.49 20.44
N VAL A 383 23.21 28.34 20.69
CA VAL A 383 23.11 27.25 19.72
C VAL A 383 22.00 27.59 18.73
N PRO A 384 22.23 27.54 17.41
CA PRO A 384 21.18 27.72 16.43
C PRO A 384 20.09 26.69 16.63
N ARG A 385 18.90 27.16 16.97
CA ARG A 385 17.71 26.30 17.18
C ARG A 385 16.86 26.35 15.92
N ILE A 386 16.43 25.19 15.49
CA ILE A 386 15.42 25.07 14.43
C ILE A 386 14.08 24.85 15.15
N PRO A 387 13.22 25.87 15.29
CA PRO A 387 11.94 25.72 15.95
C PRO A 387 11.08 24.79 15.10
N LEU A 388 10.66 23.69 15.69
CA LEU A 388 9.72 22.78 15.09
C LEU A 388 8.32 23.24 15.49
N TRP A 389 7.51 23.51 14.54
CA TRP A 389 6.19 24.15 14.50
C TRP A 389 5.21 23.76 15.65
N PRO A 390 4.15 24.58 15.95
CA PRO A 390 3.28 24.41 17.09
C PRO A 390 2.48 23.11 17.07
N ARG A 391 2.17 22.63 18.28
CA ARG A 391 1.46 21.40 18.63
C ARG A 391 0.33 21.05 17.67
N ARG A 392 0.26 19.78 17.26
CA ARG A 392 -0.92 19.20 16.59
C ARG A 392 -2.19 19.52 17.38
N PRO A 393 -3.31 19.86 16.73
CA PRO A 393 -4.58 19.63 17.37
C PRO A 393 -4.67 18.13 17.66
N ARG A 394 -4.84 17.75 18.91
CA ARG A 394 -5.09 16.35 19.30
C ARG A 394 -6.28 15.87 18.49
N LEU A 395 -6.08 14.90 17.59
CA LEU A 395 -7.18 14.13 17.08
C LEU A 395 -7.87 13.52 18.30
N ALA A 396 -9.14 13.85 18.54
CA ALA A 396 -9.89 13.32 19.65
C ALA A 396 -9.77 11.80 19.60
N GLU A 397 -9.32 11.21 20.70
CA GLU A 397 -9.33 9.76 20.85
C GLU A 397 -10.76 9.27 20.53
N PRO A 398 -10.93 8.20 19.76
CA PRO A 398 -12.25 7.64 19.57
C PRO A 398 -12.75 7.23 20.97
N GLY A 399 -13.75 7.94 21.46
CA GLY A 399 -14.40 7.63 22.72
C GLY A 399 -14.85 6.18 22.73
N PRO A 400 -14.92 5.52 23.90
CA PRO A 400 -15.25 4.11 24.00
C PRO A 400 -16.54 3.83 23.24
N ALA A 401 -16.51 2.81 22.37
CA ALA A 401 -17.63 2.37 21.57
C ALA A 401 -18.88 2.23 22.44
N ARG A 402 -19.85 3.12 22.26
CA ARG A 402 -21.17 2.98 22.90
C ARG A 402 -21.83 1.73 22.32
N THR A 403 -21.80 0.67 23.09
CA THR A 403 -22.58 -0.55 22.84
C THR A 403 -24.06 -0.17 22.83
N VAL A 404 -24.65 -0.01 21.66
CA VAL A 404 -26.10 0.15 21.54
C VAL A 404 -26.72 -1.21 21.81
N ARG A 405 -27.19 -1.40 23.04
CA ARG A 405 -28.07 -2.52 23.38
C ARG A 405 -29.39 -2.35 22.62
N LEU A 406 -29.59 -3.14 21.59
CA LEU A 406 -30.89 -3.36 20.99
C LEU A 406 -31.81 -4.00 22.03
N ARG A 407 -32.62 -3.18 22.73
CA ARG A 407 -33.74 -3.68 23.50
C ARG A 407 -34.83 -4.12 22.53
N ARG A 408 -35.15 -5.41 22.57
CA ARG A 408 -36.34 -6.04 22.00
C ARG A 408 -37.62 -5.23 22.30
N LEU A 409 -38.26 -4.73 21.31
CA LEU A 409 -39.68 -4.34 21.33
C LEU A 409 -40.52 -5.49 20.74
N LEU A 410 -40.76 -6.49 21.57
CA LEU A 410 -41.89 -7.42 21.39
C LEU A 410 -42.84 -7.15 22.53
N ARG A 411 -44.03 -6.58 22.21
CA ARG A 411 -45.34 -6.78 22.84
C ARG A 411 -46.30 -5.68 22.36
N ARG A 412 -47.26 -6.07 21.69
CA ARG A 412 -48.70 -6.36 21.92
C ARG A 412 -49.53 -5.75 20.78
N ARG A 413 -50.20 -6.58 20.05
CA ARG A 413 -51.56 -6.27 19.57
C ARG A 413 -52.48 -7.41 19.99
N ARG A 414 -53.46 -7.02 20.74
CA ARG A 414 -54.80 -7.62 20.65
C ARG A 414 -55.50 -6.98 19.50
#